data_96968a81e4858f68c9fce66502ed93ce
#
_entry.id   96968a81e4858f68c9fce66502ed93ce
#
_cell.length_a   1.000
_cell.length_b   1.000
_cell.length_c   1.000
_cell.angle_alpha   90.00
_cell.angle_beta   90.00
_cell.angle_gamma   90.00
#
_symmetry.space_group_name_H-M   'P 1'
#
loop_
_entity.id
_entity.type
_entity.pdbx_description
1 polymer ?
#
loop_
_entity_poly.entity_id
_entity_poly.type
_entity_poly.pdbx_seq_one_letter_code
_entity_poly.pdbx_strand_id
1 'polypeptide(L)'
;WYPRWIFDKVKAACGPPSASSMSSGQDPDLIIKCSGEQWAQCAQWQADAMIYMMENEGVEVVFSHFHGPDLSGHAYMKYLKNRDTSKQDESVVREWHANTYKWTDDYIGRFIPYVEEKGWTILIVSDHALICPEAEPNEICDNSGVNIGVMKELGFTVLKKDENGNELQEIDWEKTVAVQSATNTIHLNLKGRDRYGIVDPADKYEVEEQIITALYGYRDKKTGKRVVSVALHEKDAVLLGMAGGDIMIMIHEDYNFDHGESLSTACGHNDTSVSPIFVAAGPGVKQGHEIKGYVREVD
;
A
#
# COMPACT_ATOMS: atom_id res chain seq x y z
N TRP A 1 -9.27 11.17 17.78
CA TRP A 1 -8.55 11.07 19.07
C TRP A 1 -9.46 10.54 20.18
N TYR A 2 -8.99 9.52 20.84
CA TYR A 2 -9.70 8.95 21.97
C TYR A 2 -8.69 8.49 23.05
N PRO A 3 -8.93 8.80 24.31
CA PRO A 3 -9.98 9.67 24.82
C PRO A 3 -9.69 11.16 24.50
N ARG A 4 -10.75 11.96 24.35
CA ARG A 4 -10.63 13.36 23.89
C ARG A 4 -9.77 14.25 24.81
N TRP A 5 -9.77 14.00 26.11
CA TRP A 5 -8.99 14.76 27.08
C TRP A 5 -7.48 14.65 26.87
N ILE A 6 -6.97 13.53 26.33
CA ILE A 6 -5.56 13.37 25.93
C ILE A 6 -5.21 14.33 24.81
N PHE A 7 -6.09 14.45 23.82
CA PHE A 7 -5.87 15.39 22.73
C PHE A 7 -5.73 16.84 23.19
N ASP A 8 -6.59 17.26 24.14
CA ASP A 8 -6.52 18.62 24.66
C ASP A 8 -5.20 18.88 25.40
N LYS A 9 -4.68 17.92 26.16
CA LYS A 9 -3.37 17.99 26.79
C LYS A 9 -2.22 18.04 25.79
N VAL A 10 -2.21 17.12 24.82
CA VAL A 10 -1.18 17.10 23.76
C VAL A 10 -1.19 18.41 22.98
N LYS A 11 -2.38 18.88 22.61
CA LYS A 11 -2.53 20.15 21.89
C LYS A 11 -2.04 21.34 22.70
N ALA A 12 -2.26 21.33 24.02
CA ALA A 12 -1.78 22.40 24.91
C ALA A 12 -0.25 22.39 25.04
N ALA A 13 0.38 21.21 25.03
CA ALA A 13 1.83 21.04 25.18
C ALA A 13 2.60 21.18 23.86
N CYS A 14 2.09 20.59 22.78
CA CYS A 14 2.78 20.46 21.50
C CYS A 14 2.21 21.38 20.40
N GLY A 15 1.15 22.13 20.70
CA GLY A 15 0.42 22.89 19.67
C GLY A 15 -0.55 22.01 18.86
N PRO A 16 -1.28 22.61 17.91
CA PRO A 16 -2.15 21.86 17.03
C PRO A 16 -1.34 20.95 16.09
N PRO A 17 -1.91 19.82 15.65
CA PRO A 17 -1.24 18.96 14.68
C PRO A 17 -0.93 19.74 13.40
N SER A 18 0.25 19.49 12.86
CA SER A 18 0.61 20.00 11.54
C SER A 18 -0.35 19.42 10.50
N ALA A 19 -0.97 20.29 9.72
CA ALA A 19 -1.81 19.86 8.60
C ALA A 19 -0.90 19.37 7.47
N SER A 20 -0.76 18.07 7.32
CA SER A 20 -0.22 17.52 6.09
C SER A 20 -1.34 17.50 5.04
N SER A 21 -1.26 18.36 4.04
CA SER A 21 -2.11 18.21 2.86
C SER A 21 -1.56 17.05 2.02
N MET A 22 -1.88 15.84 2.41
CA MET A 22 -1.64 14.66 1.61
C MET A 22 -2.78 14.53 0.59
N SER A 23 -2.77 15.36 -0.43
CA SER A 23 -3.71 15.22 -1.54
C SER A 23 -3.06 14.35 -2.62
N SER A 24 -3.41 13.08 -2.61
CA SER A 24 -3.28 12.25 -3.80
C SER A 24 -4.09 12.91 -4.93
N GLY A 25 -3.45 13.22 -6.04
CA GLY A 25 -4.14 13.68 -7.26
C GLY A 25 -3.87 15.12 -7.69
N GLN A 26 -2.95 15.82 -7.07
CA GLN A 26 -2.47 17.12 -7.56
C GLN A 26 -1.16 16.96 -8.36
N ASP A 27 -0.85 17.99 -9.12
CA ASP A 27 0.37 18.07 -9.92
C ASP A 27 1.58 17.53 -9.14
N PRO A 28 2.28 16.50 -9.65
CA PRO A 28 3.44 15.92 -9.01
C PRO A 28 4.49 16.97 -8.61
N ASP A 29 4.64 18.04 -9.39
CA ASP A 29 5.58 19.11 -9.12
C ASP A 29 5.21 19.90 -7.84
N LEU A 30 3.92 20.03 -7.56
CA LEU A 30 3.43 20.70 -6.35
C LEU A 30 3.56 19.81 -5.12
N ILE A 31 3.28 18.52 -5.26
CA ILE A 31 3.43 17.52 -4.20
C ILE A 31 4.88 17.47 -3.75
N ILE A 32 5.81 17.41 -4.69
CA ILE A 32 7.23 17.33 -4.44
C ILE A 32 7.75 18.56 -3.71
N LYS A 33 7.36 19.75 -4.15
CA LYS A 33 7.85 21.01 -3.60
C LYS A 33 7.25 21.36 -2.24
N CYS A 34 5.99 21.02 -2.00
CA CYS A 34 5.27 21.38 -0.78
C CYS A 34 5.26 20.27 0.29
N SER A 35 5.43 19.01 -0.11
CA SER A 35 5.25 17.88 0.80
C SER A 35 6.45 17.64 1.71
N GLY A 36 7.67 17.88 1.24
CA GLY A 36 8.85 17.54 1.98
C GLY A 36 8.96 18.25 3.34
N GLU A 37 8.88 19.57 3.37
CA GLU A 37 8.93 20.34 4.60
C GLU A 37 7.71 20.08 5.50
N GLN A 38 6.54 19.89 4.90
CA GLN A 38 5.32 19.57 5.65
C GLN A 38 5.39 18.18 6.30
N TRP A 39 5.98 17.21 5.63
CA TRP A 39 6.20 15.87 6.22
C TRP A 39 7.17 15.94 7.39
N ALA A 40 8.26 16.70 7.27
CA ALA A 40 9.19 16.92 8.36
C ALA A 40 8.50 17.58 9.57
N GLN A 41 7.66 18.59 9.35
CA GLN A 41 6.89 19.24 10.40
C GLN A 41 5.86 18.31 11.05
N CYS A 42 5.19 17.49 10.25
CA CYS A 42 4.24 16.49 10.73
C CYS A 42 4.95 15.44 11.61
N ALA A 43 6.09 14.94 11.16
CA ALA A 43 6.92 13.99 11.89
C ALA A 43 7.40 14.60 13.22
N GLN A 44 7.86 15.83 13.21
CA GLN A 44 8.26 16.55 14.41
C GLN A 44 7.13 16.64 15.42
N TRP A 45 5.96 17.10 15.01
CA TRP A 45 4.79 17.19 15.87
C TRP A 45 4.36 15.81 16.40
N GLN A 46 4.40 14.78 15.56
CA GLN A 46 4.07 13.41 15.96
C GLN A 46 5.04 12.87 17.02
N ALA A 47 6.34 13.11 16.85
CA ALA A 47 7.34 12.75 17.85
C ALA A 47 7.11 13.52 19.17
N ASP A 48 6.87 14.83 19.11
CA ASP A 48 6.60 15.66 20.30
C ASP A 48 5.36 15.15 21.06
N ALA A 49 4.30 14.81 20.34
CA ALA A 49 3.07 14.28 20.93
C ALA A 49 3.30 12.93 21.63
N MET A 50 4.04 12.02 20.98
CA MET A 50 4.35 10.71 21.56
C MET A 50 5.26 10.84 22.80
N ILE A 51 6.31 11.64 22.71
CA ILE A 51 7.22 11.90 23.81
C ILE A 51 6.45 12.51 25.00
N TYR A 52 5.58 13.48 24.73
CA TYR A 52 4.73 14.05 25.78
C TYR A 52 3.90 12.96 26.49
N MET A 53 3.28 12.06 25.73
CA MET A 53 2.47 10.97 26.30
C MET A 53 3.31 9.99 27.11
N MET A 54 4.50 9.64 26.64
CA MET A 54 5.43 8.77 27.36
C MET A 54 5.88 9.38 28.69
N GLU A 55 6.17 10.68 28.70
CA GLU A 55 6.72 11.36 29.87
C GLU A 55 5.68 11.82 30.89
N ASN A 56 4.48 12.15 30.44
CA ASN A 56 3.50 12.84 31.30
C ASN A 56 2.22 12.04 31.54
N GLU A 57 1.92 11.06 30.71
CA GLU A 57 0.64 10.33 30.79
C GLU A 57 0.80 8.83 31.12
N GLY A 58 2.03 8.40 31.44
CA GLY A 58 2.33 7.02 31.83
C GLY A 58 2.13 6.00 30.71
N VAL A 59 2.29 6.42 29.46
CA VAL A 59 2.19 5.52 28.32
C VAL A 59 3.44 4.65 28.23
N GLU A 60 3.24 3.33 28.23
CA GLU A 60 4.32 2.32 28.21
C GLU A 60 4.49 1.65 26.83
N VAL A 61 3.49 1.78 25.94
CA VAL A 61 3.53 1.26 24.58
C VAL A 61 3.08 2.35 23.62
N VAL A 62 3.93 2.62 22.63
CA VAL A 62 3.63 3.59 21.57
C VAL A 62 3.70 2.87 20.24
N PHE A 63 2.66 3.02 19.45
CA PHE A 63 2.61 2.58 18.05
C PHE A 63 2.45 3.80 17.15
N SER A 64 3.32 3.92 16.17
CA SER A 64 3.32 5.04 15.25
C SER A 64 3.47 4.59 13.82
N HIS A 65 2.79 5.26 12.93
CA HIS A 65 2.95 5.12 11.49
C HIS A 65 3.59 6.38 10.92
N PHE A 66 4.78 6.24 10.34
CA PHE A 66 5.49 7.32 9.68
C PHE A 66 5.49 7.10 8.16
N HIS A 67 4.70 7.89 7.45
CA HIS A 67 4.34 7.68 6.05
C HIS A 67 5.30 8.36 5.05
N GLY A 68 6.31 9.09 5.51
CA GLY A 68 7.21 9.86 4.65
C GLY A 68 7.94 9.06 3.58
N PRO A 69 8.64 7.96 3.94
CA PRO A 69 9.37 7.13 2.97
C PRO A 69 8.47 6.51 1.91
N ASP A 70 7.30 6.03 2.31
CA ASP A 70 6.32 5.44 1.42
C ASP A 70 5.82 6.47 0.39
N LEU A 71 5.32 7.61 0.85
CA LEU A 71 4.84 8.67 -0.04
C LEU A 71 5.93 9.21 -0.98
N SER A 72 7.16 9.34 -0.49
CA SER A 72 8.28 9.77 -1.33
C SER A 72 8.66 8.70 -2.35
N GLY A 73 8.60 7.44 -1.96
CA GLY A 73 8.83 6.32 -2.85
C GLY A 73 7.81 6.29 -3.99
N HIS A 74 6.53 6.38 -3.67
CA HIS A 74 5.45 6.48 -4.65
C HIS A 74 5.62 7.66 -5.61
N ALA A 75 6.01 8.83 -5.10
CA ALA A 75 6.18 10.01 -5.92
C ALA A 75 7.45 10.01 -6.78
N TYR A 76 8.56 9.48 -6.26
CA TYR A 76 9.89 9.70 -6.84
C TYR A 76 10.47 8.51 -7.59
N MET A 77 10.05 7.26 -7.33
CA MET A 77 10.66 6.09 -7.93
C MET A 77 10.61 6.10 -9.46
N LYS A 78 9.53 6.59 -10.04
CA LYS A 78 9.40 6.75 -11.50
C LYS A 78 10.44 7.69 -12.10
N TYR A 79 10.80 8.75 -11.39
CA TYR A 79 11.84 9.71 -11.81
C TYR A 79 13.24 9.13 -11.63
N LEU A 80 13.48 8.45 -10.50
CA LEU A 80 14.76 7.84 -10.18
C LEU A 80 15.18 6.75 -11.17
N LYS A 81 14.21 6.15 -11.85
CA LYS A 81 14.43 5.14 -12.90
C LYS A 81 14.41 5.70 -14.34
N ASN A 82 14.49 7.01 -14.50
CA ASN A 82 14.47 7.70 -15.81
C ASN A 82 13.24 7.42 -16.67
N ARG A 83 12.11 7.14 -16.04
CA ARG A 83 10.87 6.79 -16.77
C ARG A 83 10.00 7.98 -17.12
N ASP A 84 10.15 9.07 -16.40
CA ASP A 84 9.47 10.33 -16.70
C ASP A 84 10.39 11.51 -16.35
N THR A 85 11.36 11.76 -17.20
CA THR A 85 12.30 12.87 -17.03
C THR A 85 11.80 14.17 -17.64
N SER A 86 10.60 14.20 -18.18
CA SER A 86 10.11 15.34 -18.98
C SER A 86 9.83 16.59 -18.17
N LYS A 87 9.72 16.51 -16.83
CA LYS A 87 9.26 17.61 -16.00
C LYS A 87 10.19 18.03 -14.87
N GLN A 88 11.12 17.17 -14.43
CA GLN A 88 11.99 17.45 -13.28
C GLN A 88 13.42 17.05 -13.52
N ASP A 89 14.36 17.84 -12.98
CA ASP A 89 15.76 17.47 -12.92
C ASP A 89 15.96 16.30 -11.95
N GLU A 90 16.57 15.23 -12.43
CA GLU A 90 16.83 14.01 -11.63
C GLU A 90 17.62 14.32 -10.35
N SER A 91 18.55 15.28 -10.39
CA SER A 91 19.35 15.66 -9.22
C SER A 91 18.47 16.23 -8.10
N VAL A 92 17.46 16.99 -8.43
CA VAL A 92 16.49 17.57 -7.48
C VAL A 92 15.64 16.47 -6.86
N VAL A 93 15.15 15.54 -7.65
CA VAL A 93 14.37 14.40 -7.15
C VAL A 93 15.19 13.52 -6.22
N ARG A 94 16.45 13.25 -6.56
CA ARG A 94 17.37 12.49 -5.69
C ARG A 94 17.64 13.21 -4.37
N GLU A 95 17.79 14.51 -4.39
CA GLU A 95 17.97 15.31 -3.17
C GLU A 95 16.73 15.23 -2.28
N TRP A 96 15.55 15.36 -2.83
CA TRP A 96 14.30 15.27 -2.04
C TRP A 96 14.08 13.87 -1.48
N HIS A 97 14.35 12.85 -2.26
CA HIS A 97 14.27 11.47 -1.79
C HIS A 97 15.26 11.23 -0.63
N ALA A 98 16.49 11.69 -0.77
CA ALA A 98 17.49 11.61 0.31
C ALA A 98 17.06 12.39 1.56
N ASN A 99 16.47 13.58 1.39
CA ASN A 99 15.95 14.37 2.50
C ASN A 99 14.83 13.65 3.27
N THR A 100 13.99 12.87 2.58
CA THR A 100 12.95 12.07 3.25
C THR A 100 13.55 11.06 4.21
N TYR A 101 14.60 10.37 3.82
CA TYR A 101 15.31 9.44 4.71
C TYR A 101 16.02 10.17 5.86
N LYS A 102 16.57 11.35 5.62
CA LYS A 102 17.13 12.17 6.68
C LYS A 102 16.07 12.57 7.71
N TRP A 103 14.91 13.01 7.28
CA TRP A 103 13.82 13.35 8.21
C TRP A 103 13.29 12.13 8.96
N THR A 104 13.32 10.97 8.34
CA THR A 104 12.99 9.69 8.98
C THR A 104 14.00 9.36 10.07
N ASP A 105 15.29 9.54 9.79
CA ASP A 105 16.38 9.34 10.75
C ASP A 105 16.27 10.34 11.92
N ASP A 106 16.06 11.62 11.62
CA ASP A 106 15.82 12.66 12.62
C ASP A 106 14.61 12.31 13.52
N TYR A 107 13.52 11.78 12.94
CA TYR A 107 12.35 11.33 13.69
C TYR A 107 12.66 10.15 14.61
N ILE A 108 13.30 9.10 14.09
CA ILE A 108 13.71 7.94 14.87
C ILE A 108 14.70 8.34 15.96
N GLY A 109 15.64 9.21 15.63
CA GLY A 109 16.67 9.72 16.53
C GLY A 109 16.10 10.36 17.81
N ARG A 110 14.87 10.88 17.75
CA ARG A 110 14.17 11.44 18.93
C ARG A 110 13.87 10.39 20.01
N PHE A 111 13.74 9.12 19.62
CA PHE A 111 13.41 8.01 20.53
C PHE A 111 14.63 7.25 21.03
N ILE A 112 15.79 7.41 20.41
CA ILE A 112 17.01 6.69 20.79
C ILE A 112 17.40 6.92 22.28
N PRO A 113 17.30 8.12 22.86
CA PRO A 113 17.58 8.33 24.29
C PRO A 113 16.68 7.48 25.21
N TYR A 114 15.46 7.18 24.80
CA TYR A 114 14.55 6.34 25.58
C TYR A 114 14.99 4.88 25.58
N VAL A 115 15.58 4.42 24.48
CA VAL A 115 16.15 3.08 24.37
C VAL A 115 17.44 2.96 25.22
N GLU A 116 18.34 3.92 25.09
CA GLU A 116 19.67 3.90 25.71
C GLU A 116 19.64 4.18 27.20
N GLU A 117 18.81 5.14 27.64
CA GLU A 117 18.83 5.65 29.01
C GLU A 117 17.65 5.20 29.86
N LYS A 118 16.48 4.97 29.24
CA LYS A 118 15.23 4.68 29.96
C LYS A 118 14.74 3.24 29.82
N GLY A 119 15.49 2.39 29.13
CA GLY A 119 15.20 0.96 29.02
C GLY A 119 14.00 0.60 28.13
N TRP A 120 13.64 1.47 27.18
CA TRP A 120 12.64 1.15 26.19
C TRP A 120 13.21 0.25 25.09
N THR A 121 12.33 -0.51 24.44
CA THR A 121 12.66 -1.26 23.23
C THR A 121 11.99 -0.58 22.04
N ILE A 122 12.75 -0.33 20.97
CA ILE A 122 12.24 0.20 19.72
C ILE A 122 12.20 -0.91 18.67
N LEU A 123 11.08 -0.97 17.94
CA LEU A 123 10.91 -1.78 16.75
C LEU A 123 10.62 -0.85 15.57
N ILE A 124 11.37 -1.02 14.49
CA ILE A 124 11.16 -0.30 13.23
C ILE A 124 10.80 -1.35 12.19
N VAL A 125 9.62 -1.25 11.65
CA VAL A 125 9.08 -2.18 10.67
C VAL A 125 8.51 -1.43 9.48
N SER A 126 8.50 -2.03 8.32
CA SER A 126 7.71 -1.56 7.18
C SER A 126 6.84 -2.70 6.66
N ASP A 127 5.68 -2.38 6.16
CA ASP A 127 4.70 -3.31 5.59
C ASP A 127 5.14 -3.80 4.20
N HIS A 128 5.87 -2.99 3.44
CA HIS A 128 6.44 -3.36 2.15
C HIS A 128 7.70 -2.55 1.82
N ALA A 129 8.39 -2.95 0.78
CA ALA A 129 9.42 -2.19 0.11
C ALA A 129 8.89 -1.61 -1.20
N LEU A 130 9.67 -0.78 -1.89
CA LEU A 130 9.28 -0.15 -3.14
C LEU A 130 10.23 -0.57 -4.27
N ILE A 131 9.62 -0.99 -5.38
CA ILE A 131 10.32 -1.31 -6.62
C ILE A 131 9.64 -0.56 -7.77
N CYS A 132 10.43 0.17 -8.54
CA CYS A 132 9.92 0.75 -9.77
C CYS A 132 9.84 -0.34 -10.85
N PRO A 133 8.66 -0.64 -11.40
CA PRO A 133 8.52 -1.66 -12.43
C PRO A 133 9.19 -1.25 -13.74
N GLU A 134 9.59 -2.22 -14.52
CA GLU A 134 10.04 -1.99 -15.90
C GLU A 134 8.88 -1.84 -16.87
N ALA A 135 7.75 -2.49 -16.58
CA ALA A 135 6.53 -2.36 -17.35
C ALA A 135 5.61 -1.28 -16.80
N GLU A 136 4.86 -0.63 -17.68
CA GLU A 136 3.76 0.22 -17.25
C GLU A 136 2.68 -0.65 -16.59
N PRO A 137 2.01 -0.12 -15.54
CA PRO A 137 0.85 -0.77 -14.94
C PRO A 137 -0.17 -1.12 -16.02
N ASN A 138 -0.75 -2.29 -15.91
CA ASN A 138 -1.80 -2.71 -16.80
C ASN A 138 -3.19 -2.53 -16.17
N GLU A 139 -4.22 -2.82 -16.96
CA GLU A 139 -5.60 -2.59 -16.55
C GLU A 139 -6.06 -3.42 -15.34
N ILE A 140 -5.31 -4.41 -14.89
CA ILE A 140 -5.66 -5.19 -13.69
C ILE A 140 -5.29 -4.48 -12.39
N CYS A 141 -4.59 -3.40 -12.48
CA CYS A 141 -3.95 -2.72 -11.37
C CYS A 141 -4.31 -1.24 -11.31
N ASP A 142 -5.55 -0.87 -11.53
CA ASP A 142 -5.94 0.52 -11.45
C ASP A 142 -6.06 1.03 -10.01
N ASN A 143 -5.91 2.32 -9.83
CA ASN A 143 -5.88 3.00 -8.54
C ASN A 143 -7.26 3.22 -7.92
N SER A 144 -8.32 2.95 -8.65
CA SER A 144 -9.68 3.24 -8.19
C SER A 144 -10.20 2.21 -7.15
N GLY A 145 -9.45 1.13 -6.94
CA GLY A 145 -9.84 0.04 -6.04
C GLY A 145 -10.88 -0.91 -6.65
N VAL A 146 -11.40 -0.60 -7.83
CA VAL A 146 -12.28 -1.46 -8.61
C VAL A 146 -11.75 -1.54 -10.03
N ASN A 147 -10.99 -2.57 -10.34
CA ASN A 147 -10.51 -2.79 -11.69
C ASN A 147 -11.59 -3.46 -12.53
N ILE A 148 -12.10 -2.72 -13.49
CA ILE A 148 -13.12 -3.19 -14.41
C ILE A 148 -12.55 -3.67 -15.75
N GLY A 149 -11.32 -3.30 -16.10
CA GLY A 149 -10.73 -3.54 -17.42
C GLY A 149 -10.64 -5.02 -17.74
N VAL A 150 -9.81 -5.74 -17.00
CA VAL A 150 -9.58 -7.17 -17.22
C VAL A 150 -10.83 -7.99 -16.93
N MET A 151 -11.53 -7.72 -15.82
CA MET A 151 -12.75 -8.44 -15.46
C MET A 151 -13.87 -8.23 -16.47
N LYS A 152 -13.96 -7.04 -17.08
CA LYS A 152 -14.88 -6.75 -18.18
C LYS A 152 -14.49 -7.50 -19.45
N GLU A 153 -13.21 -7.50 -19.81
CA GLU A 153 -12.71 -8.24 -20.98
C GLU A 153 -12.96 -9.76 -20.86
N LEU A 154 -12.81 -10.30 -19.66
CA LEU A 154 -13.10 -11.69 -19.36
C LEU A 154 -14.61 -11.99 -19.24
N GLY A 155 -15.47 -10.96 -19.25
CA GLY A 155 -16.93 -11.11 -19.24
C GLY A 155 -17.54 -11.27 -17.84
N PHE A 156 -16.79 -11.06 -16.76
CA PHE A 156 -17.29 -11.20 -15.39
C PHE A 156 -17.88 -9.90 -14.85
N THR A 157 -17.40 -8.74 -15.31
CA THR A 157 -17.93 -7.43 -14.96
C THR A 157 -18.58 -6.77 -16.18
N VAL A 158 -19.77 -6.21 -16.01
CA VAL A 158 -20.55 -5.56 -17.06
C VAL A 158 -20.82 -4.12 -16.67
N LEU A 159 -20.60 -3.17 -17.59
CA LEU A 159 -20.97 -1.77 -17.41
C LEU A 159 -22.35 -1.49 -17.97
N LYS A 160 -23.04 -0.54 -17.35
CA LYS A 160 -24.28 0.02 -17.91
C LYS A 160 -24.00 0.71 -19.22
N LYS A 161 -25.02 0.82 -20.05
CA LYS A 161 -24.97 1.56 -21.34
C LYS A 161 -26.02 2.65 -21.36
N ASP A 162 -25.68 3.74 -22.03
CA ASP A 162 -26.64 4.82 -22.32
C ASP A 162 -27.61 4.41 -23.45
N GLU A 163 -28.54 5.31 -23.80
CA GLU A 163 -29.52 5.10 -24.86
C GLU A 163 -28.89 4.92 -26.25
N ASN A 164 -27.65 5.36 -26.42
CA ASN A 164 -26.89 5.24 -27.68
C ASN A 164 -26.00 3.98 -27.69
N GLY A 165 -25.99 3.20 -26.60
CA GLY A 165 -25.18 1.99 -26.46
C GLY A 165 -23.76 2.23 -25.97
N ASN A 166 -23.39 3.46 -25.61
CA ASN A 166 -22.07 3.76 -25.04
C ASN A 166 -22.00 3.30 -23.58
N GLU A 167 -20.84 2.78 -23.17
CA GLU A 167 -20.60 2.38 -21.79
C GLU A 167 -20.55 3.60 -20.85
N LEU A 168 -21.25 3.49 -19.74
CA LEU A 168 -21.19 4.43 -18.63
C LEU A 168 -20.13 3.97 -17.62
N GLN A 169 -19.62 4.89 -16.80
CA GLN A 169 -18.74 4.58 -15.67
C GLN A 169 -19.53 4.05 -14.46
N GLU A 170 -20.43 3.10 -14.73
CA GLU A 170 -21.28 2.46 -13.72
C GLU A 170 -21.38 0.96 -13.98
N ILE A 171 -21.22 0.15 -12.93
CA ILE A 171 -21.35 -1.29 -12.99
C ILE A 171 -22.85 -1.66 -13.11
N ASP A 172 -23.16 -2.52 -14.05
CA ASP A 172 -24.46 -3.18 -14.18
C ASP A 172 -24.50 -4.42 -13.27
N TRP A 173 -24.85 -4.21 -12.01
CA TRP A 173 -24.85 -5.26 -11.00
C TRP A 173 -25.83 -6.42 -11.28
N GLU A 174 -26.85 -6.20 -12.10
CA GLU A 174 -27.80 -7.25 -12.50
C GLU A 174 -27.19 -8.24 -13.50
N LYS A 175 -26.05 -7.87 -14.10
CA LYS A 175 -25.33 -8.70 -15.08
C LYS A 175 -23.90 -9.04 -14.67
N THR A 176 -23.40 -8.40 -13.62
CA THR A 176 -22.03 -8.59 -13.15
C THR A 176 -21.93 -9.79 -12.24
N VAL A 177 -21.09 -10.73 -12.61
CA VAL A 177 -20.80 -11.97 -11.86
C VAL A 177 -19.81 -11.70 -10.74
N ALA A 178 -18.74 -10.94 -11.03
CA ALA A 178 -17.69 -10.63 -10.07
C ALA A 178 -17.01 -9.30 -10.41
N VAL A 179 -16.39 -8.70 -9.39
CA VAL A 179 -15.59 -7.47 -9.51
C VAL A 179 -14.26 -7.64 -8.80
N GLN A 180 -13.22 -7.04 -9.32
CA GLN A 180 -11.99 -6.82 -8.56
C GLN A 180 -12.18 -5.59 -7.68
N SER A 181 -12.20 -5.77 -6.37
CA SER A 181 -12.52 -4.72 -5.39
C SER A 181 -11.31 -4.06 -4.75
N ALA A 182 -10.15 -4.66 -4.93
CA ALA A 182 -8.85 -4.13 -4.52
C ALA A 182 -7.77 -4.78 -5.38
N THR A 183 -6.54 -4.35 -5.23
CA THR A 183 -5.40 -4.81 -6.03
C THR A 183 -5.30 -6.34 -6.14
N ASN A 184 -5.63 -7.04 -5.07
CA ASN A 184 -5.43 -8.48 -4.95
C ASN A 184 -6.69 -9.28 -4.60
N THR A 185 -7.87 -8.66 -4.60
CA THR A 185 -9.13 -9.33 -4.21
C THR A 185 -10.20 -9.24 -5.29
N ILE A 186 -10.90 -10.35 -5.49
CA ILE A 186 -12.07 -10.43 -6.36
C ILE A 186 -13.25 -10.88 -5.51
N HIS A 187 -14.37 -10.20 -5.65
CA HIS A 187 -15.64 -10.51 -5.00
C HIS A 187 -16.67 -10.97 -6.01
N LEU A 188 -17.29 -12.10 -5.73
CA LEU A 188 -18.46 -12.57 -6.46
C LEU A 188 -19.69 -11.80 -6.02
N ASN A 189 -20.59 -11.55 -6.95
CA ASN A 189 -21.88 -10.93 -6.70
C ASN A 189 -22.90 -11.99 -6.26
N LEU A 190 -22.83 -12.40 -4.98
CA LEU A 190 -23.57 -13.56 -4.44
C LEU A 190 -25.00 -13.20 -4.00
N LYS A 191 -25.97 -14.03 -4.36
CA LYS A 191 -27.31 -13.97 -3.81
C LYS A 191 -27.31 -14.15 -2.29
N GLY A 192 -28.07 -13.32 -1.61
CA GLY A 192 -28.20 -13.36 -0.17
C GLY A 192 -27.09 -12.65 0.63
N ARG A 193 -25.91 -12.41 0.02
CA ARG A 193 -24.85 -11.59 0.56
C ARG A 193 -24.89 -10.18 -0.02
N ASP A 194 -24.94 -10.09 -1.33
CA ASP A 194 -24.84 -8.82 -2.05
C ASP A 194 -26.23 -8.31 -2.45
N ARG A 195 -26.41 -6.99 -2.42
CA ARG A 195 -27.71 -6.35 -2.67
C ARG A 195 -28.35 -6.74 -4.02
N TYR A 196 -27.52 -6.90 -5.03
CA TYR A 196 -27.93 -7.25 -6.38
C TYR A 196 -27.35 -8.60 -6.82
N GLY A 197 -27.09 -9.49 -5.86
CA GLY A 197 -26.45 -10.76 -6.10
C GLY A 197 -27.16 -11.61 -7.15
N ILE A 198 -26.39 -12.12 -8.12
CA ILE A 198 -26.89 -12.96 -9.20
C ILE A 198 -26.33 -14.38 -9.16
N VAL A 199 -25.15 -14.57 -8.55
CA VAL A 199 -24.53 -15.89 -8.41
C VAL A 199 -25.18 -16.66 -7.27
N ASP A 200 -25.62 -17.87 -7.54
CA ASP A 200 -26.17 -18.74 -6.50
C ASP A 200 -25.03 -19.23 -5.59
N PRO A 201 -25.20 -19.20 -4.26
CA PRO A 201 -24.18 -19.74 -3.35
C PRO A 201 -23.80 -21.20 -3.62
N ALA A 202 -24.72 -22.00 -4.19
CA ALA A 202 -24.42 -23.37 -4.57
C ALA A 202 -23.41 -23.46 -5.73
N ASP A 203 -23.39 -22.45 -6.60
CA ASP A 203 -22.51 -22.40 -7.78
C ASP A 203 -21.21 -21.64 -7.49
N LYS A 204 -21.03 -21.11 -6.26
CA LYS A 204 -19.89 -20.27 -5.89
C LYS A 204 -18.57 -20.87 -6.32
N TYR A 205 -18.32 -22.10 -5.94
CA TYR A 205 -17.04 -22.77 -6.21
C TYR A 205 -16.77 -22.91 -7.72
N GLU A 206 -17.78 -23.29 -8.49
CA GLU A 206 -17.63 -23.44 -9.95
C GLU A 206 -17.36 -22.10 -10.64
N VAL A 207 -18.04 -21.04 -10.20
CA VAL A 207 -17.80 -19.67 -10.72
C VAL A 207 -16.41 -19.18 -10.36
N GLU A 208 -15.92 -19.44 -9.14
CA GLU A 208 -14.55 -19.13 -8.74
C GLU A 208 -13.55 -19.85 -9.65
N GLU A 209 -13.72 -21.15 -9.93
CA GLU A 209 -12.86 -21.91 -10.82
C GLU A 209 -12.86 -21.37 -12.25
N GLN A 210 -14.00 -20.92 -12.75
CA GLN A 210 -14.09 -20.28 -14.07
C GLN A 210 -13.28 -18.98 -14.11
N ILE A 211 -13.39 -18.14 -13.08
CA ILE A 211 -12.63 -16.89 -12.96
C ILE A 211 -11.14 -17.16 -12.83
N ILE A 212 -10.75 -18.08 -11.96
CA ILE A 212 -9.34 -18.47 -11.75
C ILE A 212 -8.72 -18.98 -13.05
N THR A 213 -9.42 -19.83 -13.75
CA THR A 213 -8.98 -20.37 -15.05
C THR A 213 -8.81 -19.26 -16.09
N ALA A 214 -9.76 -18.34 -16.18
CA ALA A 214 -9.72 -17.21 -17.11
C ALA A 214 -8.53 -16.28 -16.78
N LEU A 215 -8.30 -15.99 -15.50
CA LEU A 215 -7.18 -15.16 -15.05
C LEU A 215 -5.83 -15.80 -15.36
N TYR A 216 -5.67 -17.10 -15.15
CA TYR A 216 -4.44 -17.81 -15.56
C TYR A 216 -4.24 -17.83 -17.08
N GLY A 217 -5.32 -17.78 -17.85
CA GLY A 217 -5.30 -17.68 -19.31
C GLY A 217 -4.99 -16.27 -19.82
N TYR A 218 -5.24 -15.24 -19.01
CA TYR A 218 -5.07 -13.86 -19.43
C TYR A 218 -3.61 -13.51 -19.73
N ARG A 219 -3.43 -12.81 -20.85
CA ARG A 219 -2.12 -12.37 -21.34
C ARG A 219 -2.15 -10.88 -21.62
N ASP A 220 -1.08 -10.19 -21.25
CA ASP A 220 -0.87 -8.83 -21.69
C ASP A 220 -0.83 -8.77 -23.22
N LYS A 221 -1.63 -7.92 -23.80
CA LYS A 221 -1.76 -7.76 -25.26
C LYS A 221 -0.50 -7.24 -25.93
N LYS A 222 0.31 -6.48 -25.22
CA LYS A 222 1.55 -5.89 -25.75
C LYS A 222 2.70 -6.90 -25.74
N THR A 223 2.83 -7.64 -24.65
CA THR A 223 3.99 -8.52 -24.41
C THR A 223 3.69 -10.00 -24.58
N GLY A 224 2.42 -10.42 -24.56
CA GLY A 224 2.00 -11.82 -24.56
C GLY A 224 2.31 -12.57 -23.25
N LYS A 225 2.87 -11.89 -22.25
CA LYS A 225 3.23 -12.50 -20.97
C LYS A 225 2.00 -12.74 -20.10
N ARG A 226 2.12 -13.72 -19.20
CA ARG A 226 1.11 -13.98 -18.17
C ARG A 226 1.11 -12.82 -17.17
N VAL A 227 -0.09 -12.36 -16.81
CA VAL A 227 -0.26 -11.24 -15.84
C VAL A 227 -0.48 -11.75 -14.43
N VAL A 228 -1.32 -12.77 -14.24
CA VAL A 228 -1.62 -13.33 -12.92
C VAL A 228 -0.70 -14.51 -12.63
N SER A 229 0.10 -14.41 -11.56
CA SER A 229 0.99 -15.49 -11.12
C SER A 229 0.26 -16.53 -10.29
N VAL A 230 -0.60 -16.08 -9.38
CA VAL A 230 -1.37 -16.94 -8.47
C VAL A 230 -2.79 -16.42 -8.39
N ALA A 231 -3.76 -17.32 -8.41
CA ALA A 231 -5.13 -17.05 -8.06
C ALA A 231 -5.65 -18.20 -7.18
N LEU A 232 -6.18 -17.86 -6.01
CA LEU A 232 -6.56 -18.81 -4.97
C LEU A 232 -7.98 -18.55 -4.51
N HIS A 233 -8.71 -19.62 -4.20
CA HIS A 233 -9.92 -19.52 -3.38
C HIS A 233 -9.61 -18.94 -1.99
N GLU A 234 -10.57 -18.25 -1.40
CA GLU A 234 -10.46 -17.69 -0.04
C GLU A 234 -9.94 -18.71 0.97
N LYS A 235 -10.48 -19.93 0.97
CA LYS A 235 -10.08 -21.01 1.90
C LYS A 235 -8.59 -21.38 1.83
N ASP A 236 -7.98 -21.26 0.64
CA ASP A 236 -6.57 -21.57 0.43
C ASP A 236 -5.70 -20.33 0.69
N ALA A 237 -6.19 -19.15 0.35
CA ALA A 237 -5.52 -17.87 0.61
C ALA A 237 -5.36 -17.59 2.11
N VAL A 238 -6.35 -17.95 2.92
CA VAL A 238 -6.29 -17.83 4.40
C VAL A 238 -5.11 -18.61 4.98
N LEU A 239 -4.74 -19.76 4.42
CA LEU A 239 -3.58 -20.54 4.85
C LEU A 239 -2.25 -19.81 4.61
N LEU A 240 -2.26 -18.82 3.70
CA LEU A 240 -1.11 -17.95 3.43
C LEU A 240 -1.19 -16.61 4.19
N GLY A 241 -2.17 -16.46 5.09
CA GLY A 241 -2.40 -15.23 5.83
C GLY A 241 -3.14 -14.16 5.05
N MET A 242 -3.68 -14.47 3.88
CA MET A 242 -4.46 -13.54 3.05
C MET A 242 -5.95 -13.69 3.36
N ALA A 243 -6.65 -12.56 3.50
CA ALA A 243 -8.09 -12.53 3.75
C ALA A 243 -8.76 -11.36 2.99
N GLY A 244 -10.05 -11.46 2.74
CA GLY A 244 -10.86 -10.32 2.31
C GLY A 244 -11.43 -10.38 0.89
N GLY A 245 -11.55 -11.52 0.26
CA GLY A 245 -12.24 -11.68 -1.03
C GLY A 245 -12.67 -13.13 -1.25
N ASP A 246 -13.47 -13.39 -2.25
CA ASP A 246 -13.82 -14.77 -2.65
C ASP A 246 -12.63 -15.42 -3.37
N ILE A 247 -11.88 -14.61 -4.15
CA ILE A 247 -10.65 -15.04 -4.82
C ILE A 247 -9.55 -14.02 -4.49
N MET A 248 -8.39 -14.54 -4.14
CA MET A 248 -7.17 -13.75 -3.96
C MET A 248 -6.26 -13.95 -5.15
N ILE A 249 -5.65 -12.87 -5.65
CA ILE A 249 -4.73 -12.91 -6.77
C ILE A 249 -3.37 -12.32 -6.38
N MET A 250 -2.33 -12.86 -7.00
CA MET A 250 -1.00 -12.26 -7.03
C MET A 250 -0.62 -12.01 -8.48
N ILE A 251 -0.20 -10.82 -8.78
CA ILE A 251 0.17 -10.41 -10.12
C ILE A 251 1.65 -10.72 -10.35
N HIS A 252 2.01 -11.04 -11.58
CA HIS A 252 3.40 -11.27 -11.95
C HIS A 252 4.23 -10.01 -11.71
N GLU A 253 5.45 -10.18 -11.25
CA GLU A 253 6.35 -9.10 -10.86
C GLU A 253 6.56 -8.01 -11.92
N ASP A 254 6.50 -8.36 -13.21
CA ASP A 254 6.59 -7.39 -14.31
C ASP A 254 5.40 -6.42 -14.38
N TYR A 255 4.25 -6.77 -13.77
CA TYR A 255 3.00 -6.00 -13.83
C TYR A 255 2.52 -5.55 -12.48
N ASN A 256 3.21 -5.99 -11.46
CA ASN A 256 2.77 -5.75 -10.11
C ASN A 256 2.94 -4.30 -9.72
N PHE A 257 1.97 -3.80 -9.01
CA PHE A 257 2.09 -2.61 -8.22
C PHE A 257 1.14 -2.71 -7.03
N ASP A 258 1.34 -1.88 -6.09
CA ASP A 258 0.60 -1.89 -4.86
C ASP A 258 -0.72 -1.13 -4.95
N HIS A 259 -1.22 -0.71 -3.82
CA HIS A 259 -2.44 0.06 -3.66
C HIS A 259 -2.40 1.48 -4.24
N GLY A 260 -1.33 1.89 -4.87
CA GLY A 260 -1.13 3.20 -5.45
C GLY A 260 -0.60 3.15 -6.88
N GLU A 261 0.01 4.23 -7.33
CA GLU A 261 0.59 4.33 -8.68
C GLU A 261 1.98 3.73 -8.77
N SER A 262 2.55 3.28 -7.67
CA SER A 262 3.86 2.70 -7.62
C SER A 262 3.82 1.24 -7.28
N LEU A 263 4.93 0.63 -7.41
CA LEU A 263 5.07 -0.80 -7.37
C LEU A 263 5.91 -1.26 -6.23
N SER A 264 5.48 -2.35 -5.70
CA SER A 264 6.28 -3.15 -4.81
C SER A 264 6.35 -4.57 -5.35
N THR A 265 7.35 -5.32 -4.96
CA THR A 265 7.32 -6.78 -4.96
C THR A 265 7.99 -7.55 -6.09
N ALA A 266 8.85 -7.01 -6.92
CA ALA A 266 9.64 -7.89 -7.79
C ALA A 266 10.93 -8.38 -7.10
N CYS A 267 11.04 -9.68 -6.88
CA CYS A 267 12.27 -10.29 -6.42
C CYS A 267 13.33 -10.24 -7.53
N GLY A 268 14.54 -9.83 -7.19
CA GLY A 268 15.69 -9.90 -8.09
C GLY A 268 16.09 -8.63 -8.80
N HIS A 269 15.44 -7.50 -8.52
CA HIS A 269 15.96 -6.21 -8.96
C HIS A 269 17.19 -5.83 -8.13
N ASN A 270 18.26 -5.43 -8.80
CA ASN A 270 19.55 -5.20 -8.15
C ASN A 270 19.61 -3.94 -7.28
N ASP A 271 18.70 -3.02 -7.47
CA ASP A 271 18.72 -1.67 -6.88
C ASP A 271 17.56 -1.41 -5.91
N THR A 272 16.62 -2.35 -5.77
CA THR A 272 15.53 -2.29 -4.80
C THR A 272 15.22 -3.68 -4.26
N SER A 273 14.44 -3.78 -3.21
CA SER A 273 14.07 -5.04 -2.55
C SER A 273 12.58 -5.09 -2.26
N VAL A 274 12.02 -6.27 -2.38
CA VAL A 274 10.65 -6.56 -1.91
C VAL A 274 10.59 -6.76 -0.40
N SER A 275 11.75 -6.98 0.23
CA SER A 275 11.81 -7.26 1.66
C SER A 275 11.67 -5.97 2.45
N PRO A 276 10.61 -5.84 3.25
CA PRO A 276 10.47 -4.73 4.17
C PRO A 276 11.59 -4.76 5.21
N ILE A 277 11.84 -3.62 5.84
CA ILE A 277 12.84 -3.54 6.90
C ILE A 277 12.25 -4.05 8.22
N PHE A 278 13.12 -4.69 9.00
CA PHE A 278 12.88 -5.01 10.40
C PHE A 278 14.14 -4.68 11.21
N VAL A 279 14.03 -3.73 12.12
CA VAL A 279 15.12 -3.36 13.04
C VAL A 279 14.58 -3.33 14.45
N ALA A 280 15.31 -3.89 15.39
CA ALA A 280 14.98 -3.87 16.80
C ALA A 280 16.19 -3.46 17.63
N ALA A 281 15.98 -2.65 18.66
CA ALA A 281 17.00 -2.27 19.62
C ALA A 281 16.41 -2.06 21.02
N GLY A 282 17.20 -2.38 22.05
CA GLY A 282 16.81 -2.19 23.45
C GLY A 282 16.88 -3.47 24.27
N PRO A 283 16.36 -3.44 25.51
CA PRO A 283 16.35 -4.59 26.41
C PRO A 283 15.67 -5.81 25.77
N GLY A 284 16.31 -6.97 25.92
CA GLY A 284 15.79 -8.24 25.34
C GLY A 284 16.17 -8.48 23.89
N VAL A 285 16.77 -7.53 23.21
CA VAL A 285 17.22 -7.66 21.82
C VAL A 285 18.70 -8.02 21.78
N LYS A 286 19.05 -8.99 20.91
CA LYS A 286 20.46 -9.37 20.68
C LYS A 286 21.17 -8.26 19.91
N GLN A 287 22.30 -7.81 20.44
CA GLN A 287 23.13 -6.82 19.74
C GLN A 287 23.92 -7.45 18.60
N GLY A 288 24.00 -6.72 17.48
CA GLY A 288 24.76 -7.13 16.30
C GLY A 288 24.27 -8.40 15.63
N HIS A 289 23.04 -8.80 15.89
CA HIS A 289 22.44 -9.98 15.28
C HIS A 289 21.78 -9.63 13.96
N GLU A 290 22.16 -10.33 12.91
CA GLU A 290 21.51 -10.29 11.60
C GLU A 290 20.54 -11.47 11.46
N ILE A 291 19.29 -11.17 11.16
CA ILE A 291 18.27 -12.20 10.88
C ILE A 291 18.46 -12.69 9.45
N LYS A 292 18.76 -13.99 9.30
CA LYS A 292 19.02 -14.62 7.99
C LYS A 292 17.80 -15.35 7.41
N GLY A 293 16.69 -15.35 8.10
CA GLY A 293 15.44 -15.99 7.69
C GLY A 293 14.31 -14.97 7.49
N TYR A 294 13.19 -15.47 7.06
CA TYR A 294 11.98 -14.65 6.98
C TYR A 294 11.41 -14.41 8.36
N VAL A 295 11.00 -13.18 8.62
CA VAL A 295 10.18 -12.78 9.77
C VAL A 295 8.87 -12.28 9.19
N ARG A 296 7.76 -12.80 9.68
CA ARG A 296 6.43 -12.31 9.30
C ARG A 296 5.98 -11.28 10.32
N GLU A 297 5.18 -10.33 9.90
CA GLU A 297 4.62 -9.30 10.80
C GLU A 297 3.83 -9.87 11.97
N VAL A 298 3.39 -11.11 11.85
CA VAL A 298 2.63 -11.83 12.89
C VAL A 298 3.49 -12.71 13.79
N ASP A 299 4.78 -12.81 13.56
CA ASP A 299 5.71 -13.56 14.40
C ASP A 299 6.17 -12.75 15.59
#